data_5191a9d98fe2c91dc28cfed3b1fbd474
#
_entry.id   5191a9d98fe2c91dc28cfed3b1fbd474
#
_cell.length_a   1.000
_cell.length_b   1.000
_cell.length_c   1.000
_cell.angle_alpha   90.00
_cell.angle_beta   90.00
_cell.angle_gamma   90.00
#
_symmetry.space_group_name_H-M   'P 1'
#
loop_
_entity.id
_entity.type
_entity.pdbx_description
1 polymer ?
#
loop_
_entity_poly.entity_id
_entity_poly.type
_entity_poly.pdbx_seq_one_letter_code
_entity_poly.pdbx_strand_id
1 'polypeptide(L)'
;MEGSSMEVDIEAFLPKLKKHGRLHGLRRISRLGRITYEALRFEGDNSVKHHVIARYLAAEAEAQADGSPSLAVSPANYKFKYKGPMQTGSQAVEVFQVTPRRKQVGLFKGEIWIDANTFLCVRESGRFVKVPSIFLKKIEFVKEFEIQGGVSVPRQIHSVVETRLVGPAELTIDFRNVSLAEVPKRTALALGE
;
A
#
# COMPACT_ATOMS: atom_id res chain seq x y z
N MET A 1 -18.81 -6.48 14.69
CA MET A 1 -17.80 -7.47 14.23
C MET A 1 -16.60 -6.69 13.73
N GLU A 2 -15.46 -6.84 14.40
CA GLU A 2 -14.27 -6.03 14.16
C GLU A 2 -13.59 -6.43 12.86
N GLY A 3 -13.13 -5.43 12.12
CA GLY A 3 -12.23 -5.57 10.97
C GLY A 3 -10.77 -5.62 11.44
N SER A 4 -9.82 -5.57 10.49
CA SER A 4 -8.40 -5.44 10.81
C SER A 4 -8.06 -4.01 11.23
N SER A 5 -7.10 -3.86 12.14
CA SER A 5 -6.60 -2.54 12.57
C SER A 5 -5.07 -2.54 12.65
N MET A 6 -4.47 -1.37 12.49
CA MET A 6 -3.03 -1.19 12.60
C MET A 6 -2.71 0.27 12.97
N GLU A 7 -1.67 0.45 13.75
CA GLU A 7 -1.09 1.77 13.96
C GLU A 7 -0.33 2.21 12.72
N VAL A 8 -0.41 3.50 12.39
CA VAL A 8 0.30 4.08 11.26
C VAL A 8 1.10 5.30 11.69
N ASP A 9 2.34 5.34 11.28
CA ASP A 9 3.20 6.50 11.32
C ASP A 9 3.47 6.96 9.89
N ILE A 10 3.05 8.19 9.56
CA ILE A 10 3.23 8.78 8.24
C ILE A 10 4.19 9.95 8.36
N GLU A 11 5.34 9.85 7.72
CA GLU A 11 6.31 10.93 7.61
C GLU A 11 6.31 11.47 6.18
N ALA A 12 6.25 12.79 6.03
CA ALA A 12 6.32 13.46 4.75
C ALA A 12 7.37 14.57 4.77
N PHE A 13 8.15 14.64 3.71
CA PHE A 13 9.21 15.60 3.54
C PHE A 13 9.13 16.29 2.17
N LEU A 14 9.30 17.61 2.16
CA LEU A 14 9.42 18.45 0.97
C LEU A 14 10.85 18.99 0.87
N PRO A 15 11.78 18.32 0.18
CA PRO A 15 13.20 18.65 0.20
C PRO A 15 13.51 20.08 -0.24
N LYS A 16 12.86 20.56 -1.30
CA LYS A 16 13.07 21.92 -1.82
C LYS A 16 12.67 23.02 -0.85
N LEU A 17 11.66 22.75 -0.03
CA LEU A 17 11.15 23.70 0.97
C LEU A 17 11.74 23.47 2.35
N LYS A 18 12.51 22.40 2.55
CA LYS A 18 13.04 21.93 3.86
C LYS A 18 11.93 21.82 4.92
N LYS A 19 10.74 21.37 4.49
CA LYS A 19 9.56 21.20 5.35
C LYS A 19 9.27 19.74 5.55
N HIS A 20 8.90 19.38 6.78
CA HIS A 20 8.50 18.03 7.12
C HIS A 20 7.26 18.04 8.00
N GLY A 21 6.57 16.92 8.01
CA GLY A 21 5.42 16.68 8.88
C GLY A 21 5.28 15.20 9.18
N ARG A 22 4.72 14.90 10.32
CA ARG A 22 4.47 13.55 10.78
C ARG A 22 3.03 13.42 11.27
N LEU A 23 2.42 12.30 10.97
CA LEU A 23 1.11 11.94 11.48
C LEU A 23 1.16 10.55 12.08
N HIS A 24 0.71 10.42 13.31
CA HIS A 24 0.44 9.15 13.96
C HIS A 24 -1.06 8.92 14.06
N GLY A 25 -1.52 7.70 13.86
CA GLY A 25 -2.94 7.36 13.94
C GLY A 25 -3.22 5.87 13.92
N LEU A 26 -4.50 5.52 14.01
CA LEU A 26 -5.02 4.17 13.91
C LEU A 26 -5.75 4.01 12.58
N ARG A 27 -5.31 3.09 11.75
CA ARG A 27 -5.95 2.70 10.50
C ARG A 27 -6.80 1.46 10.74
N ARG A 28 -8.07 1.53 10.36
CA ARG A 28 -9.00 0.39 10.42
C ARG A 28 -9.46 0.00 9.04
N ILE A 29 -9.61 -1.30 8.83
CA ILE A 29 -10.14 -1.86 7.59
C ILE A 29 -11.37 -2.68 7.98
N SER A 30 -12.55 -2.27 7.56
CA SER A 30 -13.78 -3.03 7.79
C SER A 30 -13.76 -4.34 6.99
N ARG A 31 -14.64 -5.29 7.30
CA ARG A 31 -14.80 -6.54 6.51
C ARG A 31 -15.18 -6.28 5.04
N LEU A 32 -15.78 -5.14 4.75
CA LEU A 32 -16.11 -4.71 3.39
C LEU A 32 -14.96 -3.98 2.69
N GLY A 33 -13.77 -3.94 3.31
CA GLY A 33 -12.59 -3.28 2.76
C GLY A 33 -12.55 -1.76 2.97
N ARG A 34 -13.55 -1.15 3.61
CA ARG A 34 -13.55 0.30 3.87
C ARG A 34 -12.47 0.68 4.86
N ILE A 35 -11.63 1.63 4.47
CA ILE A 35 -10.55 2.16 5.30
C ILE A 35 -11.03 3.43 6.02
N THR A 36 -10.72 3.50 7.32
CA THR A 36 -10.92 4.69 8.15
C THR A 36 -9.66 4.96 8.97
N TYR A 37 -9.46 6.22 9.31
CA TYR A 37 -8.36 6.68 10.15
C TYR A 37 -8.90 7.38 11.39
N GLU A 38 -8.38 7.01 12.55
CA GLU A 38 -8.82 7.52 13.87
C GLU A 38 -7.62 7.95 14.69
N ALA A 39 -7.89 8.68 15.79
CA ALA A 39 -6.89 9.12 16.78
C ALA A 39 -5.68 9.85 16.14
N LEU A 40 -5.91 10.69 15.13
CA LEU A 40 -4.88 11.36 14.38
C LEU A 40 -4.17 12.43 15.23
N ARG A 41 -2.85 12.29 15.35
CA ARG A 41 -1.94 13.29 15.93
C ARG A 41 -0.99 13.76 14.84
N PHE A 42 -0.98 15.06 14.59
CA PHE A 42 -0.10 15.67 13.62
C PHE A 42 0.94 16.56 14.29
N GLU A 43 2.18 16.47 13.80
CA GLU A 43 3.31 17.32 14.19
C GLU A 43 4.02 17.85 12.93
N GLY A 44 4.57 19.07 13.02
CA GLY A 44 5.34 19.68 11.95
C GLY A 44 4.58 20.73 11.13
N ASP A 45 4.97 20.91 9.87
CA ASP A 45 4.49 21.99 9.01
C ASP A 45 3.06 21.77 8.48
N ASN A 46 2.19 22.74 8.69
CA ASN A 46 0.78 22.66 8.26
C ASN A 46 0.61 22.50 6.74
N SER A 47 1.52 23.05 5.93
CA SER A 47 1.44 22.85 4.48
C SER A 47 1.74 21.39 4.08
N VAL A 48 2.65 20.73 4.77
CA VAL A 48 2.90 19.28 4.60
C VAL A 48 1.68 18.48 5.01
N LYS A 49 1.06 18.83 6.15
CA LYS A 49 -0.20 18.21 6.60
C LYS A 49 -1.27 18.25 5.52
N HIS A 50 -1.57 19.43 5.01
CA HIS A 50 -2.71 19.65 4.09
C HIS A 50 -2.41 19.21 2.66
N HIS A 51 -1.20 19.45 2.17
CA HIS A 51 -0.86 19.25 0.75
C HIS A 51 -0.26 17.88 0.45
N VAL A 52 0.23 17.15 1.47
CA VAL A 52 0.82 15.82 1.28
C VAL A 52 0.02 14.78 2.05
N ILE A 53 0.03 14.83 3.38
CA ILE A 53 -0.53 13.75 4.21
C ILE A 53 -2.05 13.64 4.05
N ALA A 54 -2.80 14.73 4.19
CA ALA A 54 -4.25 14.71 4.07
C ALA A 54 -4.71 14.25 2.67
N ARG A 55 -3.99 14.65 1.61
CA ARG A 55 -4.28 14.19 0.24
C ARG A 55 -4.02 12.71 0.04
N TYR A 56 -2.96 12.18 0.65
CA TYR A 56 -2.70 10.74 0.64
C TYR A 56 -3.85 9.97 1.30
N LEU A 57 -4.26 10.38 2.52
CA LEU A 57 -5.35 9.73 3.25
C LEU A 57 -6.67 9.78 2.48
N ALA A 58 -6.99 10.94 1.87
CA ALA A 58 -8.18 11.09 1.05
C ALA A 58 -8.15 10.17 -0.18
N ALA A 59 -7.02 10.13 -0.91
CA ALA A 59 -6.88 9.27 -2.09
C ALA A 59 -6.99 7.78 -1.75
N GLU A 60 -6.48 7.35 -0.60
CA GLU A 60 -6.62 5.96 -0.15
C GLU A 60 -8.08 5.64 0.21
N ALA A 61 -8.77 6.54 0.90
CA ALA A 61 -10.18 6.37 1.24
C ALA A 61 -11.08 6.34 -0.02
N GLU A 62 -10.84 7.22 -0.99
CA GLU A 62 -11.57 7.27 -2.26
C GLU A 62 -11.36 6.01 -3.11
N ALA A 63 -10.13 5.48 -3.15
CA ALA A 63 -9.81 4.26 -3.91
C ALA A 63 -10.60 3.03 -3.43
N GLN A 64 -11.10 3.06 -2.20
CA GLN A 64 -11.87 1.98 -1.57
C GLN A 64 -13.38 2.23 -1.56
N ALA A 65 -13.84 3.47 -1.80
CA ALA A 65 -15.24 3.87 -1.61
C ALA A 65 -16.18 3.38 -2.70
N ASP A 66 -15.69 3.20 -3.92
CA ASP A 66 -16.54 3.04 -5.10
C ASP A 66 -16.44 1.66 -5.70
N GLY A 67 -16.68 0.58 -5.18
CA GLY A 67 -16.77 -0.68 -5.95
C GLY A 67 -15.91 -0.73 -7.23
N SER A 68 -14.88 0.09 -7.26
CA SER A 68 -13.95 0.30 -8.38
C SER A 68 -13.42 -1.04 -8.83
N PRO A 69 -13.30 -1.31 -10.11
CA PRO A 69 -12.78 -2.56 -10.61
C PRO A 69 -11.47 -2.86 -9.90
N SER A 70 -11.39 -4.04 -9.32
CA SER A 70 -10.23 -4.49 -8.55
C SER A 70 -8.92 -4.03 -9.19
N LEU A 71 -8.11 -3.29 -8.44
CA LEU A 71 -6.75 -2.89 -8.83
C LEU A 71 -5.72 -3.96 -8.45
N ALA A 72 -6.20 -5.12 -8.00
CA ALA A 72 -5.37 -6.24 -7.55
C ALA A 72 -4.33 -6.63 -8.60
N VAL A 73 -3.16 -7.00 -8.13
CA VAL A 73 -2.10 -7.57 -8.98
C VAL A 73 -2.53 -8.99 -9.37
N SER A 74 -3.20 -9.10 -10.51
CA SER A 74 -3.78 -10.33 -11.03
C SER A 74 -3.62 -10.41 -12.56
N PRO A 75 -3.75 -11.59 -13.17
CA PRO A 75 -3.70 -11.75 -14.63
C PRO A 75 -4.75 -10.94 -15.40
N ALA A 76 -5.87 -10.57 -14.76
CA ALA A 76 -6.88 -9.71 -15.35
C ALA A 76 -6.39 -8.28 -15.57
N ASN A 77 -5.55 -7.77 -14.66
CA ASN A 77 -5.05 -6.40 -14.70
C ASN A 77 -3.63 -6.28 -15.26
N TYR A 78 -2.81 -7.34 -15.16
CA TYR A 78 -1.38 -7.28 -15.49
C TYR A 78 -0.92 -8.39 -16.41
N LYS A 79 0.16 -8.10 -17.14
CA LYS A 79 1.05 -9.07 -17.79
C LYS A 79 2.21 -9.30 -16.83
N PHE A 80 2.57 -10.57 -16.64
CA PHE A 80 3.67 -11.00 -15.80
C PHE A 80 4.82 -11.50 -16.65
N LYS A 81 6.04 -11.15 -16.27
CA LYS A 81 7.27 -11.73 -16.83
C LYS A 81 8.13 -12.20 -15.67
N TYR A 82 8.35 -13.50 -15.58
CA TYR A 82 9.23 -14.09 -14.58
C TYR A 82 10.67 -13.64 -14.82
N LYS A 83 11.36 -13.24 -13.74
CA LYS A 83 12.75 -12.75 -13.74
C LYS A 83 13.73 -13.74 -13.10
N GLY A 84 13.24 -14.70 -12.36
CA GLY A 84 14.02 -15.70 -11.65
C GLY A 84 13.94 -15.59 -10.13
N PRO A 85 14.55 -16.55 -9.40
CA PRO A 85 14.64 -16.52 -7.96
C PRO A 85 15.69 -15.51 -7.52
N MET A 86 15.51 -14.97 -6.31
CA MET A 86 16.47 -14.09 -5.66
C MET A 86 16.50 -14.40 -4.16
N GLN A 87 17.69 -14.24 -3.55
CA GLN A 87 17.86 -14.34 -2.12
C GLN A 87 17.95 -12.93 -1.51
N THR A 88 17.13 -12.64 -0.51
CA THR A 88 17.13 -11.38 0.23
C THR A 88 17.30 -11.68 1.71
N GLY A 89 18.51 -11.51 2.23
CA GLY A 89 18.85 -11.99 3.58
C GLY A 89 18.61 -13.48 3.71
N SER A 90 17.76 -13.88 4.65
CA SER A 90 17.36 -15.28 4.86
C SER A 90 16.16 -15.73 4.02
N GLN A 91 15.52 -14.82 3.27
CA GLN A 91 14.30 -15.09 2.54
C GLN A 91 14.57 -15.35 1.06
N ALA A 92 14.09 -16.48 0.53
CA ALA A 92 14.07 -16.79 -0.88
C ALA A 92 12.78 -16.26 -1.51
N VAL A 93 12.91 -15.53 -2.62
CA VAL A 93 11.77 -14.94 -3.32
C VAL A 93 11.81 -15.20 -4.82
N GLU A 94 10.64 -15.29 -5.43
CA GLU A 94 10.43 -15.34 -6.87
C GLU A 94 10.07 -13.93 -7.39
N VAL A 95 10.84 -13.42 -8.34
CA VAL A 95 10.67 -12.06 -8.86
C VAL A 95 9.89 -12.05 -10.16
N PHE A 96 8.86 -11.23 -10.24
CA PHE A 96 8.07 -11.02 -11.45
C PHE A 96 8.04 -9.54 -11.81
N GLN A 97 8.35 -9.22 -13.05
CA GLN A 97 8.06 -7.93 -13.64
C GLN A 97 6.57 -7.87 -14.00
N VAL A 98 5.90 -6.80 -13.60
CA VAL A 98 4.48 -6.57 -13.89
C VAL A 98 4.28 -5.35 -14.77
N THR A 99 3.40 -5.49 -15.76
CA THR A 99 3.03 -4.40 -16.67
C THR A 99 1.50 -4.38 -16.78
N PRO A 100 0.84 -3.28 -16.45
CA PRO A 100 -0.62 -3.22 -16.52
C PRO A 100 -1.11 -3.36 -17.96
N ARG A 101 -2.26 -4.00 -18.13
CA ARG A 101 -2.93 -4.18 -19.42
C ARG A 101 -3.60 -2.91 -19.92
N ARG A 102 -3.86 -1.94 -19.04
CA ARG A 102 -4.51 -0.65 -19.33
C ARG A 102 -3.89 0.48 -18.52
N LYS A 103 -4.01 1.70 -18.99
CA LYS A 103 -3.61 2.91 -18.25
C LYS A 103 -4.76 3.36 -17.35
N GLN A 104 -4.68 3.03 -16.06
CA GLN A 104 -5.67 3.40 -15.05
C GLN A 104 -4.94 3.92 -13.80
N VAL A 105 -5.56 4.87 -13.09
CA VAL A 105 -5.10 5.32 -11.77
C VAL A 105 -5.07 4.11 -10.82
N GLY A 106 -4.00 4.00 -10.03
CA GLY A 106 -3.78 2.88 -9.10
C GLY A 106 -3.04 1.67 -9.70
N LEU A 107 -2.95 1.54 -11.04
CA LEU A 107 -2.11 0.51 -11.65
C LEU A 107 -0.68 1.01 -11.84
N PHE A 108 0.30 0.11 -11.68
CA PHE A 108 1.72 0.43 -11.75
C PHE A 108 2.49 -0.51 -12.68
N LYS A 109 3.61 -0.04 -13.19
CA LYS A 109 4.61 -0.86 -13.88
C LYS A 109 5.82 -1.00 -12.97
N GLY A 110 6.27 -2.23 -12.74
CA GLY A 110 7.39 -2.48 -11.81
C GLY A 110 7.61 -3.95 -11.55
N GLU A 111 7.88 -4.29 -10.31
CA GLU A 111 8.17 -5.65 -9.87
C GLU A 111 7.36 -6.02 -8.64
N ILE A 112 7.08 -7.31 -8.51
CA ILE A 112 6.56 -7.95 -7.31
C ILE A 112 7.49 -9.09 -6.90
N TRP A 113 7.65 -9.27 -5.61
CA TRP A 113 8.43 -10.34 -5.03
C TRP A 113 7.50 -11.24 -4.22
N ILE A 114 7.53 -12.52 -4.56
CA ILE A 114 6.70 -13.57 -3.95
C ILE A 114 7.60 -14.46 -3.11
N ASP A 115 7.28 -14.66 -1.85
CA ASP A 115 8.01 -15.59 -0.99
C ASP A 115 7.91 -17.02 -1.54
N ALA A 116 9.04 -17.68 -1.70
CA ALA A 116 9.12 -19.00 -2.35
C ALA A 116 8.45 -20.12 -1.55
N ASN A 117 8.25 -19.94 -0.25
CA ASN A 117 7.67 -20.97 0.63
C ASN A 117 6.16 -20.79 0.82
N THR A 118 5.73 -19.55 0.99
CA THR A 118 4.32 -19.23 1.31
C THR A 118 3.51 -18.79 0.11
N PHE A 119 4.17 -18.45 -1.01
CA PHE A 119 3.59 -17.87 -2.23
C PHE A 119 2.87 -16.54 -1.99
N LEU A 120 3.19 -15.85 -0.90
CA LEU A 120 2.64 -14.55 -0.57
C LEU A 120 3.53 -13.41 -1.07
N CYS A 121 2.92 -12.30 -1.44
CA CYS A 121 3.66 -11.11 -1.84
C CYS A 121 4.36 -10.48 -0.63
N VAL A 122 5.67 -10.23 -0.75
CA VAL A 122 6.49 -9.60 0.29
C VAL A 122 7.01 -8.23 -0.12
N ARG A 123 6.94 -7.90 -1.42
CA ARG A 123 7.32 -6.57 -1.92
C ARG A 123 6.62 -6.24 -3.22
N GLU A 124 6.21 -4.99 -3.35
CA GLU A 124 5.80 -4.36 -4.59
C GLU A 124 6.62 -3.10 -4.79
N SER A 125 7.14 -2.88 -5.99
CA SER A 125 7.86 -1.65 -6.32
C SER A 125 7.62 -1.23 -7.76
N GLY A 126 7.61 0.07 -8.00
CA GLY A 126 7.42 0.57 -9.34
C GLY A 126 6.92 1.99 -9.43
N ARG A 127 6.31 2.29 -10.58
CA ARG A 127 5.78 3.61 -10.91
C ARG A 127 4.33 3.48 -11.37
N PHE A 128 3.44 4.34 -10.87
CA PHE A 128 2.07 4.41 -11.38
C PHE A 128 2.03 4.81 -12.85
N VAL A 129 1.24 4.11 -13.64
CA VAL A 129 1.11 4.37 -15.09
C VAL A 129 0.19 5.55 -15.40
N LYS A 130 -0.63 5.95 -14.43
CA LYS A 130 -1.49 7.13 -14.48
C LYS A 130 -1.56 7.76 -13.08
N VAL A 131 -1.25 9.04 -13.01
CA VAL A 131 -1.33 9.81 -11.75
C VAL A 131 -2.74 10.35 -11.55
N PRO A 132 -3.23 10.45 -10.29
CA PRO A 132 -4.61 10.87 -10.01
C PRO A 132 -4.87 12.36 -10.22
N SER A 133 -3.84 13.19 -10.36
CA SER A 133 -3.96 14.65 -10.44
C SER A 133 -3.02 15.24 -11.48
N ILE A 134 -3.48 16.28 -12.16
CA ILE A 134 -2.68 17.06 -13.12
C ILE A 134 -1.49 17.79 -12.48
N PHE A 135 -1.52 18.01 -11.17
CA PHE A 135 -0.43 18.62 -10.40
C PHE A 135 0.71 17.63 -10.09
N LEU A 136 0.50 16.35 -10.30
CA LEU A 136 1.49 15.29 -10.13
C LEU A 136 2.09 14.94 -11.48
N LYS A 137 3.40 14.70 -11.50
CA LYS A 137 4.12 14.26 -12.71
C LYS A 137 4.38 12.77 -12.68
N LYS A 138 4.81 12.26 -11.52
CA LYS A 138 5.29 10.91 -11.34
C LYS A 138 5.10 10.48 -9.89
N ILE A 139 4.77 9.22 -9.69
CA ILE A 139 4.77 8.59 -8.36
C ILE A 139 5.53 7.29 -8.49
N GLU A 140 6.62 7.16 -7.77
CA GLU A 140 7.37 5.92 -7.57
C GLU A 140 7.18 5.45 -6.14
N PHE A 141 7.13 4.15 -5.95
CA PHE A 141 6.92 3.59 -4.62
C PHE A 141 7.61 2.24 -4.44
N VAL A 142 7.86 1.92 -3.19
CA VAL A 142 8.20 0.61 -2.68
C VAL A 142 7.24 0.32 -1.54
N LYS A 143 6.55 -0.84 -1.59
CA LYS A 143 5.74 -1.37 -0.49
C LYS A 143 6.37 -2.66 -0.03
N GLU A 144 6.58 -2.78 1.26
CA GLU A 144 7.08 -3.99 1.90
C GLU A 144 5.97 -4.59 2.77
N PHE A 145 5.91 -5.91 2.74
CA PHE A 145 4.94 -6.68 3.49
C PHE A 145 5.66 -7.68 4.39
N GLU A 146 5.03 -8.02 5.49
CA GLU A 146 5.39 -9.18 6.31
C GLU A 146 4.29 -10.24 6.23
N ILE A 147 4.65 -11.48 6.50
CA ILE A 147 3.69 -12.59 6.51
C ILE A 147 3.25 -12.83 7.95
N GLN A 148 1.98 -12.57 8.24
CA GLN A 148 1.38 -12.75 9.54
C GLN A 148 0.10 -13.57 9.43
N GLY A 149 0.02 -14.70 10.12
CA GLY A 149 -1.19 -15.54 10.09
C GLY A 149 -1.55 -16.07 8.71
N GLY A 150 -0.57 -16.26 7.80
CA GLY A 150 -0.79 -16.76 6.45
C GLY A 150 -1.32 -15.71 5.45
N VAL A 151 -1.20 -14.43 5.77
CA VAL A 151 -1.54 -13.32 4.87
C VAL A 151 -0.41 -12.30 4.80
N SER A 152 -0.29 -11.59 3.67
CA SER A 152 0.61 -10.45 3.54
C SER A 152 -0.01 -9.24 4.22
N VAL A 153 0.66 -8.69 5.24
CA VAL A 153 0.27 -7.45 5.89
C VAL A 153 1.27 -6.35 5.55
N PRO A 154 0.85 -5.10 5.35
CA PRO A 154 1.77 -4.02 5.04
C PRO A 154 2.68 -3.76 6.25
N ARG A 155 3.98 -3.60 5.99
CA ARG A 155 5.00 -3.22 6.97
C ARG A 155 5.44 -1.77 6.76
N GLN A 156 5.78 -1.42 5.52
CA GLN A 156 6.24 -0.09 5.17
C GLN A 156 5.88 0.27 3.74
N ILE A 157 5.58 1.54 3.51
CA ILE A 157 5.48 2.13 2.17
C ILE A 157 6.42 3.32 2.11
N HIS A 158 7.27 3.35 1.10
CA HIS A 158 8.06 4.52 0.74
C HIS A 158 7.65 5.00 -0.64
N SER A 159 7.38 6.30 -0.80
CA SER A 159 6.97 6.90 -2.07
C SER A 159 7.71 8.20 -2.34
N VAL A 160 8.12 8.37 -3.59
CA VAL A 160 8.60 9.66 -4.10
C VAL A 160 7.62 10.17 -5.14
N VAL A 161 7.09 11.35 -4.88
CA VAL A 161 6.07 12.00 -5.69
C VAL A 161 6.65 13.26 -6.32
N GLU A 162 6.80 13.29 -7.63
CA GLU A 162 7.17 14.52 -8.35
C GLU A 162 5.94 15.39 -8.57
N THR A 163 6.00 16.62 -8.07
CA THR A 163 4.92 17.60 -8.25
C THR A 163 5.32 18.70 -9.24
N ARG A 164 4.35 19.40 -9.81
CA ARG A 164 4.60 20.52 -10.73
C ARG A 164 4.91 21.84 -10.01
N LEU A 165 4.47 22.00 -8.77
CA LEU A 165 4.51 23.26 -8.04
C LEU A 165 5.63 23.32 -6.99
N VAL A 166 5.73 22.31 -6.13
CA VAL A 166 6.64 22.34 -4.97
C VAL A 166 7.84 21.40 -5.08
N GLY A 167 7.99 20.74 -6.25
CA GLY A 167 9.06 19.77 -6.48
C GLY A 167 8.75 18.40 -5.90
N PRO A 168 9.79 17.56 -5.62
CA PRO A 168 9.58 16.25 -5.07
C PRO A 168 9.03 16.31 -3.64
N ALA A 169 8.16 15.34 -3.32
CA ALA A 169 7.72 15.05 -1.98
C ALA A 169 8.06 13.58 -1.67
N GLU A 170 8.62 13.33 -0.52
CA GLU A 170 8.91 11.99 -0.02
C GLU A 170 7.89 11.64 1.06
N LEU A 171 7.36 10.43 1.01
CA LEU A 171 6.36 9.92 1.95
C LEU A 171 6.81 8.53 2.42
N THR A 172 6.93 8.37 3.71
CA THR A 172 7.18 7.08 4.36
C THR A 172 6.03 6.77 5.30
N ILE A 173 5.52 5.55 5.23
CA ILE A 173 4.43 5.06 6.07
C ILE A 173 4.87 3.76 6.69
N ASP A 174 4.96 3.74 8.02
CA ASP A 174 5.21 2.54 8.80
C ASP A 174 3.90 2.03 9.39
N PHE A 175 3.70 0.72 9.31
CA PHE A 175 2.56 0.03 9.90
C PHE A 175 3.05 -0.84 11.05
N ARG A 176 2.35 -0.76 12.20
CA ARG A 176 2.71 -1.48 13.42
C ARG A 176 1.46 -2.03 14.09
N ASN A 177 1.66 -2.96 15.03
CA ASN A 177 0.62 -3.51 15.88
C ASN A 177 -0.61 -3.98 15.07
N VAL A 178 -0.32 -4.75 13.99
CA VAL A 178 -1.37 -5.25 13.10
C VAL A 178 -2.21 -6.29 13.82
N SER A 179 -3.50 -5.99 13.96
CA SER A 179 -4.52 -6.92 14.44
C SER A 179 -5.39 -7.36 13.26
N LEU A 180 -5.31 -8.64 12.93
CA LEU A 180 -6.11 -9.22 11.85
C LEU A 180 -7.51 -9.57 12.36
N ALA A 181 -8.53 -9.36 11.51
CA ALA A 181 -9.86 -9.87 11.79
C ALA A 181 -9.82 -11.41 11.88
N GLU A 182 -10.43 -11.98 12.91
CA GLU A 182 -10.59 -13.43 12.97
C GLU A 182 -11.35 -13.93 11.74
N VAL A 183 -10.72 -14.81 10.98
CA VAL A 183 -11.41 -15.57 9.94
C VAL A 183 -12.32 -16.56 10.67
N PRO A 184 -13.65 -16.49 10.51
CA PRO A 184 -14.53 -17.47 11.11
C PRO A 184 -14.07 -18.86 10.62
N LYS A 185 -13.66 -19.74 11.57
CA LYS A 185 -13.39 -21.14 11.25
C LYS A 185 -14.66 -21.66 10.59
N ARG A 186 -14.58 -22.03 9.31
CA ARG A 186 -15.65 -22.81 8.67
C ARG A 186 -15.80 -24.08 9.50
N THR A 187 -16.82 -24.14 10.31
CA THR A 187 -17.26 -25.38 10.90
C THR A 187 -17.53 -26.32 9.73
N ALA A 188 -16.69 -27.33 9.56
CA ALA A 188 -16.98 -28.40 8.65
C ALA A 188 -18.34 -28.95 9.08
N LEU A 189 -19.37 -28.71 8.26
CA LEU A 189 -20.62 -29.45 8.37
C LEU A 189 -20.25 -30.91 8.21
N ALA A 190 -20.25 -31.63 9.32
CA ALA A 190 -20.23 -33.06 9.31
C ALA A 190 -21.47 -33.48 8.49
N LEU A 191 -21.24 -34.01 7.31
CA LEU A 191 -22.24 -34.80 6.60
C LEU A 191 -22.42 -36.05 7.46
N GLY A 192 -23.41 -35.97 8.35
CA GLY A 192 -23.97 -37.15 9.02
C GLY A 192 -24.66 -38.03 7.99
N GLU A 193 -24.44 -39.24 8.17
CA GLU A 193 -24.94 -40.43 7.50
C GLU A 193 -26.46 -40.34 7.15
#